data_a91d45ee4479c4cebdd9ce206e884ddd
#
_entry.id   a91d45ee4479c4cebdd9ce206e884ddd
#
_cell.length_a   1.000
_cell.length_b   1.000
_cell.length_c   1.000
_cell.angle_alpha   90.00
_cell.angle_beta   90.00
_cell.angle_gamma   90.00
#
_symmetry.space_group_name_H-M   'P 1'
#
loop_
_entity.id
_entity.type
_entity.pdbx_description
1 polymer ?
#
loop_
_entity_poly.entity_id
_entity_poly.type
_entity_poly.pdbx_seq_one_letter_code
_entity_poly.pdbx_strand_id
1 'polypeptide(L)'
;QIERSIRQMLVNFTSVCYYNNKRKEGDGMAQKDTSEKILESYNDVFSDIVNVLLFNGKQVLSADELEDQAPRSYYKVDGKIREIERDVAKRWKNGNIRVACIGFENQTASDPNMPLRVMGYDGAEYRAQLLNDSENLYPVVTLVLYFGHDKPWNGPLSLKERLNIPKEFEPYVNDYKINLFQIAYLTHEQVELFQSDFKVVADYFVQKQENGDYIPSSQDLTHVQETLQLLSIMTNDNRFEEAYNTNTDGQK
;
A
#
# COMPACT_ATOMS: atom_id res chain seq x y z
N GLN A 1 6.53 -0.11 39.90
CA GLN A 1 6.72 -1.26 38.98
C GLN A 1 5.89 -1.10 37.72
N ILE A 2 4.62 -0.66 37.85
CA ILE A 2 3.68 -0.38 36.74
C ILE A 2 4.17 0.79 35.87
N GLU A 3 4.66 1.86 36.52
CA GLU A 3 5.19 3.05 35.80
C GLU A 3 6.45 2.74 34.98
N ARG A 4 7.28 1.82 35.45
CA ARG A 4 8.47 1.33 34.76
C ARG A 4 8.06 0.47 33.53
N SER A 5 7.00 -0.31 33.67
CA SER A 5 6.45 -1.14 32.59
C SER A 5 5.82 -0.29 31.46
N ILE A 6 5.08 0.76 31.83
CA ILE A 6 4.50 1.73 30.88
C ILE A 6 5.58 2.53 30.16
N ARG A 7 6.63 2.97 30.86
CA ARG A 7 7.78 3.63 30.23
C ARG A 7 8.53 2.69 29.28
N GLN A 8 8.69 1.42 29.64
CA GLN A 8 9.33 0.42 28.80
C GLN A 8 8.48 0.11 27.56
N MET A 9 7.16 0.11 27.68
CA MET A 9 6.22 -0.07 26.57
C MET A 9 6.23 1.11 25.60
N LEU A 10 6.28 2.34 26.13
CA LEU A 10 6.41 3.56 25.33
C LEU A 10 7.76 3.67 24.62
N VAL A 11 8.85 3.25 25.29
CA VAL A 11 10.20 3.21 24.71
C VAL A 11 10.28 2.15 23.60
N ASN A 12 9.62 1.00 23.77
CA ASN A 12 9.59 -0.03 22.73
C ASN A 12 8.73 0.40 21.52
N PHE A 13 7.64 1.13 21.74
CA PHE A 13 6.82 1.70 20.67
C PHE A 13 7.61 2.74 19.83
N THR A 14 8.40 3.58 20.50
CA THR A 14 9.30 4.53 19.83
C THR A 14 10.48 3.84 19.14
N SER A 15 10.98 2.71 19.66
CA SER A 15 12.09 1.96 19.03
C SER A 15 11.65 1.23 17.77
N VAL A 16 10.43 0.70 17.71
CA VAL A 16 9.90 0.04 16.49
C VAL A 16 9.80 1.04 15.33
N CYS A 17 9.35 2.26 15.62
CA CYS A 17 9.35 3.34 14.61
C CYS A 17 10.78 3.81 14.26
N TYR A 18 11.74 3.71 15.17
CA TYR A 18 13.13 4.14 14.97
C TYR A 18 13.96 3.15 14.14
N TYR A 19 13.72 1.84 14.29
CA TYR A 19 14.48 0.80 13.56
C TYR A 19 14.15 0.74 12.08
N ASN A 20 12.92 1.06 11.69
CA ASN A 20 12.53 1.06 10.27
C ASN A 20 13.10 2.26 9.48
N ASN A 21 13.38 3.39 10.14
CA ASN A 21 14.02 4.54 9.47
C ASN A 21 15.54 4.38 9.21
N LYS A 22 16.23 3.46 9.90
CA LYS A 22 17.67 3.21 9.66
C LYS A 22 17.96 2.21 8.53
N ARG A 23 16.95 1.50 8.03
CA ARG A 23 17.11 0.56 6.90
C ARG A 23 16.94 1.21 5.52
N LYS A 24 16.61 2.50 5.42
CA LYS A 24 16.42 3.22 4.14
C LYS A 24 17.67 3.94 3.62
N GLU A 25 18.86 3.55 4.01
CA GLU A 25 20.11 4.04 3.41
C GLU A 25 20.68 3.00 2.43
N GLY A 26 20.08 2.94 1.23
CA GLY A 26 20.61 2.23 0.08
C GLY A 26 19.94 2.74 -1.19
N ASP A 27 20.71 3.34 -2.09
CA ASP A 27 20.25 4.03 -3.33
C ASP A 27 19.24 3.22 -4.19
N GLY A 28 19.28 1.89 -4.17
CA GLY A 28 18.38 1.04 -4.94
C GLY A 28 16.96 0.91 -4.36
N MET A 29 16.76 1.13 -3.05
CA MET A 29 15.47 0.99 -2.39
C MET A 29 14.60 2.26 -2.51
N ALA A 30 15.24 3.43 -2.54
CA ALA A 30 14.55 4.71 -2.73
C ALA A 30 13.97 4.86 -4.15
N GLN A 31 14.64 4.29 -5.16
CA GLN A 31 14.21 4.32 -6.54
C GLN A 31 13.00 3.40 -6.79
N LYS A 32 12.97 2.24 -6.13
CA LYS A 32 11.85 1.28 -6.16
C LYS A 32 10.57 1.89 -5.58
N ASP A 33 10.64 2.46 -4.38
CA ASP A 33 9.52 3.13 -3.70
C ASP A 33 8.88 4.26 -4.56
N THR A 34 9.69 4.98 -5.33
CA THR A 34 9.21 6.13 -6.13
C THR A 34 8.43 5.70 -7.37
N SER A 35 8.83 4.59 -8.00
CA SER A 35 8.22 4.14 -9.26
C SER A 35 6.91 3.39 -9.05
N GLU A 36 6.79 2.60 -7.97
CA GLU A 36 5.53 1.97 -7.57
C GLU A 36 4.46 3.05 -7.33
N LYS A 37 4.84 4.13 -6.64
CA LYS A 37 3.97 5.27 -6.37
C LYS A 37 3.49 6.00 -7.61
N ILE A 38 4.25 5.99 -8.71
CA ILE A 38 3.89 6.74 -9.92
C ILE A 38 2.71 6.06 -10.65
N LEU A 39 2.76 4.77 -10.95
CA LEU A 39 1.66 4.10 -11.66
C LEU A 39 0.36 4.12 -10.84
N GLU A 40 0.40 3.77 -9.57
CA GLU A 40 -0.77 3.75 -8.69
C GLU A 40 -1.33 5.15 -8.38
N SER A 41 -0.59 6.21 -8.67
CA SER A 41 -1.05 7.60 -8.49
C SER A 41 -2.01 8.06 -9.59
N TYR A 42 -2.07 7.38 -10.73
CA TYR A 42 -3.07 7.65 -11.75
C TYR A 42 -4.47 7.24 -11.27
N ASN A 43 -5.45 8.12 -11.45
CA ASN A 43 -6.79 7.89 -10.92
C ASN A 43 -7.51 6.70 -11.54
N ASP A 44 -7.28 6.43 -12.82
CA ASP A 44 -7.81 5.27 -13.52
C ASP A 44 -7.23 3.97 -12.98
N VAL A 45 -5.93 3.92 -12.76
CA VAL A 45 -5.25 2.76 -12.15
C VAL A 45 -5.69 2.57 -10.70
N PHE A 46 -5.71 3.65 -9.91
CA PHE A 46 -6.12 3.60 -8.51
C PHE A 46 -7.55 3.10 -8.33
N SER A 47 -8.51 3.69 -9.09
CA SER A 47 -9.92 3.29 -9.03
C SER A 47 -10.12 1.84 -9.45
N ASP A 48 -9.41 1.39 -10.48
CA ASP A 48 -9.47 0.02 -10.97
C ASP A 48 -8.98 -0.98 -9.92
N ILE A 49 -7.83 -0.73 -9.30
CA ILE A 49 -7.31 -1.56 -8.19
C ILE A 49 -8.35 -1.69 -7.07
N VAL A 50 -8.93 -0.57 -6.63
CA VAL A 50 -9.93 -0.57 -5.56
C VAL A 50 -11.20 -1.31 -5.98
N ASN A 51 -11.69 -1.06 -7.20
CA ASN A 51 -12.89 -1.70 -7.73
C ASN A 51 -12.73 -3.22 -7.86
N VAL A 52 -11.58 -3.70 -8.29
CA VAL A 52 -11.32 -5.14 -8.40
C VAL A 52 -11.15 -5.76 -7.02
N LEU A 53 -10.28 -5.20 -6.19
CA LEU A 53 -9.88 -5.86 -4.94
C LEU A 53 -10.96 -5.77 -3.84
N LEU A 54 -11.66 -4.64 -3.71
CA LEU A 54 -12.70 -4.48 -2.69
C LEU A 54 -14.10 -4.84 -3.19
N PHE A 55 -14.39 -4.63 -4.48
CA PHE A 55 -15.73 -4.72 -5.02
C PHE A 55 -15.91 -5.77 -6.11
N ASN A 56 -14.88 -6.64 -6.29
CA ASN A 56 -14.90 -7.73 -7.27
C ASN A 56 -15.26 -7.26 -8.69
N GLY A 57 -14.62 -6.18 -9.13
CA GLY A 57 -14.76 -5.58 -10.46
C GLY A 57 -16.00 -4.69 -10.65
N LYS A 58 -16.86 -4.53 -9.63
CA LYS A 58 -17.95 -3.55 -9.70
C LYS A 58 -17.36 -2.15 -9.70
N GLN A 59 -17.80 -1.33 -10.65
CA GLN A 59 -17.37 0.06 -10.78
C GLN A 59 -18.06 0.93 -9.74
N VAL A 60 -17.49 0.94 -8.50
CA VAL A 60 -17.97 1.72 -7.35
C VAL A 60 -17.28 3.07 -7.32
N LEU A 61 -15.97 3.11 -7.59
CA LEU A 61 -15.17 4.32 -7.70
C LEU A 61 -14.98 4.68 -9.17
N SER A 62 -15.21 5.96 -9.49
CA SER A 62 -14.84 6.53 -10.78
C SER A 62 -13.56 7.37 -10.66
N ALA A 63 -12.72 7.37 -11.68
CA ALA A 63 -11.44 8.09 -11.68
C ALA A 63 -11.59 9.61 -11.46
N ASP A 64 -12.68 10.20 -11.96
CA ASP A 64 -13.02 11.63 -11.84
C ASP A 64 -13.53 12.02 -10.43
N GLU A 65 -13.91 11.04 -9.62
CA GLU A 65 -14.34 11.24 -8.23
C GLU A 65 -13.17 11.21 -7.23
N LEU A 66 -11.94 10.99 -7.71
CA LEU A 66 -10.74 10.88 -6.86
C LEU A 66 -9.95 12.19 -6.83
N GLU A 67 -9.54 12.56 -5.62
CA GLU A 67 -8.59 13.66 -5.37
C GLU A 67 -7.34 13.13 -4.68
N ASP A 68 -6.19 13.65 -5.08
CA ASP A 68 -4.94 13.35 -4.42
C ASP A 68 -4.96 13.79 -2.96
N GLN A 69 -4.55 12.89 -2.09
CA GLN A 69 -4.28 13.15 -0.69
C GLN A 69 -2.77 13.17 -0.48
N ALA A 70 -2.26 14.14 0.26
CA ALA A 70 -0.87 14.08 0.69
C ALA A 70 -0.66 12.77 1.47
N PRO A 71 0.23 11.85 1.02
CA PRO A 71 0.40 10.56 1.68
C PRO A 71 1.10 10.69 3.04
N ARG A 72 1.55 11.88 3.39
CA ARG A 72 2.38 12.19 4.55
C ARG A 72 1.58 12.74 5.70
N SER A 73 1.77 12.14 6.85
CA SER A 73 1.28 12.64 8.14
C SER A 73 2.45 12.93 9.06
N TYR A 74 2.40 14.06 9.76
CA TYR A 74 3.44 14.47 10.68
C TYR A 74 2.97 14.39 12.13
N TYR A 75 3.82 13.88 13.02
CA TYR A 75 3.57 13.92 14.45
C TYR A 75 4.83 14.34 15.20
N LYS A 76 4.64 14.94 16.38
CA LYS A 76 5.74 15.43 17.21
C LYS A 76 5.94 14.52 18.40
N VAL A 77 7.14 13.94 18.51
CA VAL A 77 7.57 13.13 19.65
C VAL A 77 8.92 13.64 20.12
N ASP A 78 9.07 13.83 21.43
CA ASP A 78 10.30 14.31 22.07
C ASP A 78 10.88 15.58 21.42
N GLY A 79 10.00 16.51 21.04
CA GLY A 79 10.37 17.77 20.39
C GLY A 79 10.78 17.65 18.92
N LYS A 80 10.82 16.45 18.35
CA LYS A 80 11.14 16.19 16.93
C LYS A 80 9.88 15.90 16.14
N ILE A 81 9.81 16.46 14.93
CA ILE A 81 8.78 16.12 13.94
C ILE A 81 9.17 14.79 13.31
N ARG A 82 8.24 13.85 13.32
CA ARG A 82 8.37 12.56 12.64
C ARG A 82 7.31 12.46 11.56
N GLU A 83 7.67 11.82 10.49
CA GLU A 83 6.83 11.59 9.32
C GLU A 83 6.34 10.15 9.31
N ILE A 84 5.06 9.95 9.00
CA ILE A 84 4.47 8.68 8.63
C ILE A 84 3.95 8.85 7.21
N GLU A 85 4.38 8.01 6.31
CA GLU A 85 4.05 8.09 4.89
C GLU A 85 3.44 6.76 4.41
N ARG A 86 2.31 6.84 3.71
CA ARG A 86 1.76 5.77 2.87
C ARG A 86 2.38 5.86 1.48
N ASP A 87 2.27 4.78 0.71
CA ASP A 87 2.76 4.81 -0.67
C ASP A 87 1.87 5.71 -1.55
N VAL A 88 0.57 5.48 -1.57
CA VAL A 88 -0.40 6.33 -2.26
C VAL A 88 -1.62 6.54 -1.38
N ALA A 89 -2.24 7.71 -1.44
CA ALA A 89 -3.53 7.97 -0.79
C ALA A 89 -4.39 8.92 -1.63
N LYS A 90 -5.69 8.60 -1.74
CA LYS A 90 -6.67 9.43 -2.42
C LYS A 90 -7.94 9.58 -1.61
N ARG A 91 -8.61 10.72 -1.79
CA ARG A 91 -9.95 10.96 -1.27
C ARG A 91 -10.97 10.65 -2.35
N TRP A 92 -11.91 9.80 -2.02
CA TRP A 92 -13.07 9.56 -2.85
C TRP A 92 -14.17 10.55 -2.48
N LYS A 93 -14.72 11.21 -3.48
CA LYS A 93 -15.80 12.19 -3.34
C LYS A 93 -17.05 11.74 -4.06
N ASN A 94 -18.20 12.15 -3.52
CA ASN A 94 -19.46 12.15 -4.24
C ASN A 94 -19.96 13.60 -4.28
N GLY A 95 -19.75 14.28 -5.39
CA GLY A 95 -19.92 15.72 -5.50
C GLY A 95 -18.97 16.49 -4.59
N ASN A 96 -19.50 17.27 -3.65
CA ASN A 96 -18.71 18.03 -2.67
C ASN A 96 -18.47 17.29 -1.35
N ILE A 97 -19.00 16.09 -1.20
CA ILE A 97 -18.90 15.29 0.03
C ILE A 97 -17.75 14.32 -0.09
N ARG A 98 -16.85 14.31 0.91
CA ARG A 98 -15.80 13.31 1.05
C ARG A 98 -16.40 12.03 1.60
N VAL A 99 -16.30 10.94 0.85
CA VAL A 99 -16.90 9.64 1.21
C VAL A 99 -15.89 8.74 1.92
N ALA A 100 -14.64 8.74 1.48
CA ALA A 100 -13.58 7.94 2.09
C ALA A 100 -12.19 8.52 1.78
N CYS A 101 -11.20 8.17 2.61
CA CYS A 101 -9.79 8.24 2.28
C CYS A 101 -9.30 6.80 2.07
N ILE A 102 -8.73 6.52 0.90
CA ILE A 102 -8.24 5.20 0.53
C ILE A 102 -6.74 5.31 0.31
N GLY A 103 -5.96 4.37 0.83
CA GLY A 103 -4.52 4.36 0.67
C GLY A 103 -4.00 2.96 0.37
N PHE A 104 -2.84 2.91 -0.31
CA PHE A 104 -2.10 1.68 -0.57
C PHE A 104 -0.82 1.65 0.24
N GLU A 105 -0.41 0.45 0.59
CA GLU A 105 0.86 0.11 1.23
C GLU A 105 1.43 -1.12 0.51
N ASN A 106 2.48 -0.93 -0.27
CA ASN A 106 3.07 -1.95 -1.13
C ASN A 106 4.13 -2.75 -0.39
N GLN A 107 4.07 -4.06 -0.46
CA GLN A 107 4.97 -4.97 0.23
C GLN A 107 5.46 -6.11 -0.68
N THR A 108 6.76 -6.37 -0.66
CA THR A 108 7.36 -7.55 -1.33
C THR A 108 7.77 -8.64 -0.34
N ALA A 109 7.74 -8.35 0.94
CA ALA A 109 7.99 -9.29 2.02
C ALA A 109 7.00 -9.07 3.16
N SER A 110 6.69 -10.13 3.92
CA SER A 110 5.80 -10.02 5.07
C SER A 110 6.43 -9.18 6.18
N ASP A 111 5.72 -8.13 6.61
CA ASP A 111 6.12 -7.29 7.75
C ASP A 111 5.31 -7.68 8.99
N PRO A 112 5.95 -8.20 10.05
CA PRO A 112 5.25 -8.56 11.27
C PRO A 112 4.60 -7.37 12.00
N ASN A 113 4.96 -6.14 11.65
CA ASN A 113 4.42 -4.92 12.24
C ASN A 113 3.38 -4.23 11.35
N MET A 114 2.97 -4.86 10.25
CA MET A 114 2.01 -4.26 9.31
C MET A 114 0.71 -3.78 9.97
N PRO A 115 0.07 -4.53 10.91
CA PRO A 115 -1.12 -4.04 11.59
C PRO A 115 -0.89 -2.76 12.39
N LEU A 116 0.29 -2.60 13.00
CA LEU A 116 0.65 -1.37 13.72
C LEU A 116 0.92 -0.20 12.77
N ARG A 117 1.53 -0.46 11.62
CA ARG A 117 1.78 0.57 10.60
C ARG A 117 0.47 1.10 10.04
N VAL A 118 -0.42 0.21 9.59
CA VAL A 118 -1.73 0.58 9.04
C VAL A 118 -2.58 1.32 10.08
N MET A 119 -2.64 0.82 11.32
CA MET A 119 -3.32 1.53 12.41
C MET A 119 -2.75 2.94 12.63
N GLY A 120 -1.43 3.09 12.52
CA GLY A 120 -0.76 4.39 12.64
C GLY A 120 -1.15 5.35 11.52
N TYR A 121 -1.20 4.89 10.28
CA TYR A 121 -1.61 5.68 9.11
C TYR A 121 -3.07 6.12 9.21
N ASP A 122 -3.97 5.18 9.51
CA ASP A 122 -5.39 5.46 9.61
C ASP A 122 -5.70 6.37 10.78
N GLY A 123 -5.04 6.16 11.93
CA GLY A 123 -5.14 7.02 13.10
C GLY A 123 -4.64 8.45 12.85
N ALA A 124 -3.57 8.61 12.08
CA ALA A 124 -3.06 9.92 11.69
C ALA A 124 -4.03 10.66 10.77
N GLU A 125 -4.67 9.97 9.81
CA GLU A 125 -5.67 10.56 8.93
C GLU A 125 -6.93 10.96 9.71
N TYR A 126 -7.46 10.11 10.61
CA TYR A 126 -8.59 10.49 11.48
C TYR A 126 -8.26 11.71 12.34
N ARG A 127 -7.04 11.78 12.86
CA ARG A 127 -6.60 12.95 13.61
C ARG A 127 -6.54 14.21 12.75
N ALA A 128 -6.09 14.10 11.51
CA ALA A 128 -6.08 15.22 10.57
C ALA A 128 -7.50 15.70 10.25
N GLN A 129 -8.45 14.78 10.08
CA GLN A 129 -9.87 15.11 9.89
C GLN A 129 -10.42 15.87 11.08
N LEU A 130 -10.18 15.42 12.31
CA LEU A 130 -10.61 16.09 13.54
C LEU A 130 -10.06 17.51 13.68
N LEU A 131 -8.85 17.77 13.17
CA LEU A 131 -8.24 19.10 13.22
C LEU A 131 -8.75 20.05 12.15
N ASN A 132 -9.20 19.50 11.01
CA ASN A 132 -9.62 20.30 9.86
C ASN A 132 -11.15 20.48 9.78
N ASP A 133 -11.92 19.44 10.06
CA ASP A 133 -13.38 19.44 10.00
C ASP A 133 -13.92 18.28 10.87
N SER A 134 -14.16 18.56 12.16
CA SER A 134 -14.62 17.55 13.11
C SER A 134 -16.08 17.13 12.94
N GLU A 135 -16.87 17.85 12.14
CA GLU A 135 -18.30 17.56 11.94
C GLU A 135 -18.54 16.57 10.80
N ASN A 136 -17.62 16.51 9.82
CA ASN A 136 -17.76 15.72 8.59
C ASN A 136 -16.67 14.66 8.48
N LEU A 137 -16.62 13.73 9.44
CA LEU A 137 -15.67 12.62 9.42
C LEU A 137 -16.06 11.58 8.38
N TYR A 138 -15.07 11.02 7.69
CA TYR A 138 -15.24 9.97 6.69
C TYR A 138 -14.30 8.78 6.97
N PRO A 139 -14.68 7.56 6.54
CA PRO A 139 -13.88 6.36 6.78
C PRO A 139 -12.51 6.43 6.09
N VAL A 140 -11.54 5.80 6.73
CA VAL A 140 -10.20 5.59 6.19
C VAL A 140 -10.03 4.11 5.92
N VAL A 141 -9.58 3.76 4.71
CA VAL A 141 -9.39 2.38 4.27
C VAL A 141 -7.99 2.25 3.70
N THR A 142 -7.15 1.42 4.31
CA THR A 142 -5.82 1.10 3.78
C THR A 142 -5.79 -0.32 3.24
N LEU A 143 -5.37 -0.49 1.99
CA LEU A 143 -5.12 -1.76 1.35
C LEU A 143 -3.61 -2.06 1.43
N VAL A 144 -3.26 -3.25 1.87
CA VAL A 144 -1.89 -3.77 1.83
C VAL A 144 -1.78 -4.64 0.59
N LEU A 145 -1.01 -4.19 -0.39
CA LEU A 145 -0.76 -4.91 -1.64
C LEU A 145 0.54 -5.71 -1.50
N TYR A 146 0.44 -7.02 -1.47
CA TYR A 146 1.59 -7.91 -1.31
C TYR A 146 1.97 -8.53 -2.66
N PHE A 147 3.16 -8.19 -3.14
CA PHE A 147 3.72 -8.64 -4.42
C PHE A 147 4.71 -9.80 -4.29
N GLY A 148 4.95 -10.31 -3.07
CA GLY A 148 5.78 -11.49 -2.89
C GLY A 148 5.19 -12.70 -3.59
N HIS A 149 5.97 -13.33 -4.48
CA HIS A 149 5.53 -14.47 -5.30
C HIS A 149 6.17 -15.79 -4.89
N ASP A 150 7.30 -15.78 -4.16
CA ASP A 150 7.97 -17.00 -3.70
C ASP A 150 7.21 -17.70 -2.58
N LYS A 151 6.55 -16.94 -1.72
CA LYS A 151 5.79 -17.44 -0.56
C LYS A 151 4.58 -16.54 -0.32
N PRO A 152 3.43 -17.11 0.09
CA PRO A 152 2.30 -16.31 0.53
C PRO A 152 2.64 -15.51 1.78
N TRP A 153 1.83 -14.52 2.07
CA TRP A 153 1.96 -13.74 3.31
C TRP A 153 1.91 -14.64 4.54
N ASN A 154 2.86 -14.48 5.44
CA ASN A 154 2.97 -15.23 6.68
C ASN A 154 3.07 -14.34 7.93
N GLY A 155 2.85 -13.03 7.78
CA GLY A 155 2.81 -12.09 8.90
C GLY A 155 1.44 -12.03 9.57
N PRO A 156 1.32 -11.35 10.72
CA PRO A 156 0.05 -11.11 11.38
C PRO A 156 -0.92 -10.35 10.47
N LEU A 157 -2.20 -10.70 10.55
CA LEU A 157 -3.29 -10.01 9.84
C LEU A 157 -4.03 -9.03 10.75
N SER A 158 -3.76 -9.09 12.06
CA SER A 158 -4.38 -8.21 13.03
C SER A 158 -3.43 -7.78 14.14
N LEU A 159 -3.81 -6.72 14.85
CA LEU A 159 -3.06 -6.22 15.98
C LEU A 159 -2.95 -7.26 17.09
N LYS A 160 -4.05 -7.99 17.37
CA LYS A 160 -4.05 -9.03 18.41
C LYS A 160 -3.09 -10.17 18.08
N GLU A 161 -3.00 -10.59 16.82
CA GLU A 161 -2.03 -11.60 16.39
C GLU A 161 -0.57 -11.15 16.56
N ARG A 162 -0.33 -9.86 16.48
CA ARG A 162 1.02 -9.28 16.65
C ARG A 162 1.42 -9.12 18.11
N LEU A 163 0.46 -8.92 19.00
CA LEU A 163 0.70 -8.62 20.40
C LEU A 163 0.79 -9.87 21.27
N ASN A 164 1.62 -9.81 22.31
CA ASN A 164 1.58 -10.79 23.39
C ASN A 164 0.65 -10.25 24.49
N ILE A 165 -0.64 -10.63 24.45
CA ILE A 165 -1.66 -10.08 25.33
C ILE A 165 -1.82 -11.00 26.54
N PRO A 166 -1.61 -10.53 27.80
CA PRO A 166 -1.98 -11.29 28.99
C PRO A 166 -3.48 -11.62 28.96
N LYS A 167 -3.83 -12.83 29.36
CA LYS A 167 -5.20 -13.38 29.26
C LYS A 167 -6.27 -12.48 29.90
N GLU A 168 -5.90 -11.84 31.00
CA GLU A 168 -6.79 -10.95 31.75
C GLU A 168 -7.11 -9.65 31.00
N PHE A 169 -6.25 -9.24 30.04
CA PHE A 169 -6.39 -8.03 29.24
C PHE A 169 -7.04 -8.30 27.86
N GLU A 170 -7.14 -9.55 27.43
CA GLU A 170 -7.65 -9.91 26.10
C GLU A 170 -9.03 -9.32 25.79
N PRO A 171 -10.01 -9.28 26.72
CA PRO A 171 -11.33 -8.69 26.47
C PRO A 171 -11.30 -7.17 26.28
N TYR A 172 -10.24 -6.49 26.73
CA TYR A 172 -10.12 -5.03 26.74
C TYR A 172 -9.22 -4.49 25.64
N VAL A 173 -8.52 -5.35 24.92
CA VAL A 173 -7.69 -4.95 23.78
C VAL A 173 -8.55 -4.97 22.52
N ASN A 174 -8.69 -3.80 21.88
CA ASN A 174 -9.33 -3.72 20.58
C ASN A 174 -8.42 -4.34 19.51
N ASP A 175 -9.02 -5.02 18.56
CA ASP A 175 -8.31 -5.55 17.40
C ASP A 175 -8.33 -4.56 16.24
N TYR A 176 -7.27 -4.59 15.42
CA TYR A 176 -7.16 -3.80 14.21
C TYR A 176 -6.67 -4.71 13.07
N LYS A 177 -7.56 -4.99 12.12
CA LYS A 177 -7.28 -5.89 10.99
C LYS A 177 -6.80 -5.10 9.77
N ILE A 178 -5.85 -5.67 9.04
CA ILE A 178 -5.42 -5.13 7.74
C ILE A 178 -6.24 -5.71 6.60
N ASN A 179 -6.41 -4.94 5.53
CA ASN A 179 -6.98 -5.43 4.27
C ASN A 179 -5.83 -5.88 3.38
N LEU A 180 -5.44 -7.14 3.50
CA LEU A 180 -4.33 -7.73 2.73
C LEU A 180 -4.83 -8.30 1.41
N PHE A 181 -4.16 -7.92 0.32
CA PHE A 181 -4.35 -8.48 -1.02
C PHE A 181 -3.02 -9.01 -1.55
N GLN A 182 -2.98 -10.30 -1.81
CA GLN A 182 -1.78 -10.99 -2.31
C GLN A 182 -1.86 -11.04 -3.84
N ILE A 183 -1.20 -10.08 -4.51
CA ILE A 183 -1.33 -9.87 -5.96
C ILE A 183 -0.87 -11.08 -6.76
N ALA A 184 0.23 -11.71 -6.36
CA ALA A 184 0.74 -12.93 -7.01
C ALA A 184 -0.15 -14.18 -6.83
N TYR A 185 -1.16 -14.11 -5.96
CA TYR A 185 -2.07 -15.22 -5.64
C TYR A 185 -3.53 -14.91 -6.02
N LEU A 186 -3.74 -13.90 -6.85
CA LEU A 186 -5.05 -13.65 -7.47
C LEU A 186 -5.38 -14.78 -8.45
N THR A 187 -6.66 -15.09 -8.60
CA THR A 187 -7.08 -16.02 -9.66
C THR A 187 -7.03 -15.34 -11.03
N HIS A 188 -6.94 -16.13 -12.11
CA HIS A 188 -6.98 -15.58 -13.47
C HIS A 188 -8.27 -14.78 -13.71
N GLU A 189 -9.42 -15.24 -13.16
CA GLU A 189 -10.69 -14.51 -13.26
C GLU A 189 -10.61 -13.14 -12.57
N GLN A 190 -9.89 -13.04 -11.45
CA GLN A 190 -9.68 -11.75 -10.77
C GLN A 190 -8.74 -10.83 -11.57
N VAL A 191 -7.69 -11.38 -12.17
CA VAL A 191 -6.79 -10.62 -13.05
C VAL A 191 -7.54 -10.06 -14.25
N GLU A 192 -8.45 -10.85 -14.85
CA GLU A 192 -9.28 -10.41 -15.99
C GLU A 192 -10.27 -9.28 -15.65
N LEU A 193 -10.55 -9.04 -14.37
CA LEU A 193 -11.41 -7.93 -13.96
C LEU A 193 -10.73 -6.56 -14.04
N PHE A 194 -9.39 -6.52 -14.02
CA PHE A 194 -8.66 -5.26 -14.17
C PHE A 194 -8.80 -4.71 -15.59
N GLN A 195 -9.03 -3.41 -15.69
CA GLN A 195 -9.19 -2.69 -16.95
C GLN A 195 -8.03 -1.72 -17.23
N SER A 196 -7.27 -1.35 -16.20
CA SER A 196 -6.09 -0.49 -16.30
C SER A 196 -4.82 -1.29 -16.58
N ASP A 197 -3.70 -0.56 -16.70
CA ASP A 197 -2.37 -1.15 -16.87
C ASP A 197 -1.93 -2.01 -15.68
N PHE A 198 -2.60 -1.89 -14.53
CA PHE A 198 -2.35 -2.78 -13.39
C PHE A 198 -2.67 -4.24 -13.70
N LYS A 199 -3.50 -4.52 -14.72
CA LYS A 199 -3.73 -5.88 -15.23
C LYS A 199 -2.43 -6.57 -15.61
N VAL A 200 -1.54 -5.87 -16.34
CA VAL A 200 -0.23 -6.42 -16.75
C VAL A 200 0.67 -6.66 -15.55
N VAL A 201 0.62 -5.78 -14.55
CA VAL A 201 1.36 -5.97 -13.30
C VAL A 201 0.85 -7.20 -12.55
N ALA A 202 -0.46 -7.32 -12.35
CA ALA A 202 -1.06 -8.46 -11.66
C ALA A 202 -0.78 -9.78 -12.40
N ASP A 203 -0.97 -9.79 -13.73
CA ASP A 203 -0.70 -10.97 -14.58
C ASP A 203 0.76 -11.41 -14.50
N TYR A 204 1.71 -10.47 -14.51
CA TYR A 204 3.12 -10.79 -14.30
C TYR A 204 3.34 -11.57 -13.00
N PHE A 205 2.84 -11.06 -11.88
CA PHE A 205 3.09 -11.68 -10.59
C PHE A 205 2.38 -13.03 -10.43
N VAL A 206 1.19 -13.18 -10.98
CA VAL A 206 0.46 -14.47 -11.00
C VAL A 206 1.23 -15.50 -11.82
N GLN A 207 1.60 -15.18 -13.07
CA GLN A 207 2.37 -16.10 -13.91
C GLN A 207 3.74 -16.44 -13.29
N LYS A 208 4.40 -15.46 -12.69
CA LYS A 208 5.69 -15.65 -12.03
C LYS A 208 5.57 -16.62 -10.85
N GLN A 209 4.52 -16.53 -10.07
CA GLN A 209 4.23 -17.43 -8.96
C GLN A 209 3.90 -18.84 -9.45
N GLU A 210 3.09 -19.00 -10.50
CA GLU A 210 2.64 -20.29 -11.01
C GLU A 210 3.71 -21.02 -11.82
N ASN A 211 4.40 -20.30 -12.71
CA ASN A 211 5.25 -20.89 -13.76
C ASN A 211 6.74 -20.54 -13.61
N GLY A 212 7.08 -19.61 -12.71
CA GLY A 212 8.45 -19.13 -12.56
C GLY A 212 8.92 -18.16 -13.64
N ASP A 213 8.10 -17.91 -14.67
CA ASP A 213 8.38 -16.98 -15.78
C ASP A 213 7.09 -16.23 -16.19
N TYR A 214 7.26 -15.23 -17.06
CA TYR A 214 6.19 -14.39 -17.58
C TYR A 214 6.18 -14.36 -19.11
N ILE A 215 5.03 -14.60 -19.68
CA ILE A 215 4.76 -14.46 -21.11
C ILE A 215 3.84 -13.25 -21.28
N PRO A 216 4.33 -12.13 -21.86
CA PRO A 216 3.54 -10.91 -22.03
C PRO A 216 2.27 -11.15 -22.84
N SER A 217 1.17 -10.56 -22.40
CA SER A 217 -0.06 -10.47 -23.17
C SER A 217 0.05 -9.41 -24.28
N SER A 218 -0.89 -9.40 -25.22
CA SER A 218 -0.98 -8.40 -26.30
C SER A 218 -1.80 -7.17 -25.89
N GLN A 219 -1.86 -6.84 -24.60
CA GLN A 219 -2.61 -5.70 -24.11
C GLN A 219 -1.91 -4.38 -24.46
N ASP A 220 -2.68 -3.42 -24.97
CA ASP A 220 -2.21 -2.05 -25.12
C ASP A 220 -2.13 -1.36 -23.75
N LEU A 221 -1.04 -0.62 -23.52
CA LEU A 221 -0.82 0.13 -22.29
C LEU A 221 -1.13 1.62 -22.48
N THR A 222 -1.75 2.23 -21.48
CA THR A 222 -2.03 3.67 -21.42
C THR A 222 -0.85 4.41 -20.79
N HIS A 223 -0.31 3.89 -19.67
CA HIS A 223 0.81 4.42 -18.91
C HIS A 223 2.07 3.57 -19.14
N VAL A 224 2.51 3.52 -20.41
CA VAL A 224 3.55 2.58 -20.88
C VAL A 224 4.84 2.70 -20.07
N GLN A 225 5.33 3.95 -19.88
CA GLN A 225 6.61 4.20 -19.22
C GLN A 225 6.56 3.81 -17.75
N GLU A 226 5.51 4.21 -17.04
CA GLU A 226 5.34 3.96 -15.62
C GLU A 226 5.14 2.46 -15.35
N THR A 227 4.41 1.77 -16.21
CA THR A 227 4.19 0.32 -16.10
C THR A 227 5.48 -0.47 -16.32
N LEU A 228 6.23 -0.15 -17.38
CA LEU A 228 7.50 -0.81 -17.66
C LEU A 228 8.55 -0.49 -16.61
N GLN A 229 8.61 0.74 -16.11
CA GLN A 229 9.51 1.15 -15.06
C GLN A 229 9.20 0.43 -13.75
N LEU A 230 7.92 0.34 -13.37
CA LEU A 230 7.47 -0.40 -12.21
C LEU A 230 7.91 -1.87 -12.27
N LEU A 231 7.60 -2.55 -13.37
CA LEU A 231 7.96 -3.95 -13.57
C LEU A 231 9.49 -4.16 -13.58
N SER A 232 10.26 -3.29 -14.24
CA SER A 232 11.73 -3.36 -14.23
C SER A 232 12.29 -3.31 -12.82
N ILE A 233 11.78 -2.40 -11.99
CA ILE A 233 12.29 -2.17 -10.62
C ILE A 233 11.85 -3.30 -9.66
N MET A 234 10.60 -3.76 -9.77
CA MET A 234 10.07 -4.78 -8.87
C MET A 234 10.61 -6.18 -9.15
N THR A 235 10.96 -6.48 -10.39
CA THR A 235 11.16 -7.85 -10.84
C THR A 235 12.63 -8.21 -11.11
N ASN A 236 13.50 -7.22 -11.29
CA ASN A 236 14.85 -7.37 -11.83
C ASN A 236 14.87 -8.10 -13.19
N ASP A 237 13.80 -8.00 -13.98
CA ASP A 237 13.68 -8.59 -15.31
C ASP A 237 14.14 -7.59 -16.36
N ASN A 238 15.29 -7.84 -16.97
CA ASN A 238 15.91 -6.93 -17.93
C ASN A 238 15.06 -6.68 -19.18
N ARG A 239 14.09 -7.56 -19.50
CA ARG A 239 13.17 -7.36 -20.64
C ARG A 239 12.37 -6.06 -20.51
N PHE A 240 11.96 -5.72 -19.29
CA PHE A 240 11.21 -4.47 -19.03
C PHE A 240 12.10 -3.23 -19.13
N GLU A 241 13.35 -3.31 -18.67
CA GLU A 241 14.32 -2.22 -18.80
C GLU A 241 14.66 -1.96 -20.28
N GLU A 242 14.87 -3.01 -21.07
CA GLU A 242 15.11 -2.91 -22.50
C GLU A 242 13.91 -2.30 -23.24
N ALA A 243 12.68 -2.74 -22.91
CA ALA A 243 11.46 -2.20 -23.47
C ALA A 243 11.24 -0.72 -23.09
N TYR A 244 11.51 -0.35 -21.84
CA TYR A 244 11.46 1.04 -21.36
C TYR A 244 12.44 1.94 -22.14
N ASN A 245 13.70 1.53 -22.27
CA ASN A 245 14.72 2.28 -22.98
C ASN A 245 14.40 2.46 -24.47
N THR A 246 13.84 1.42 -25.10
CA THR A 246 13.45 1.46 -26.53
C THR A 246 12.31 2.46 -26.75
N ASN A 247 11.33 2.53 -25.85
CA ASN A 247 10.23 3.50 -25.93
C ASN A 247 10.68 4.94 -25.70
N THR A 248 11.63 5.17 -24.79
CA THR A 248 12.16 6.54 -24.53
C THR A 248 13.01 7.07 -25.67
N ASP A 249 13.72 6.22 -26.41
CA ASP A 249 14.53 6.61 -27.58
C ASP A 249 13.69 6.85 -28.84
N GLY A 250 12.51 6.24 -28.94
CA GLY A 250 11.57 6.45 -30.05
C GLY A 250 10.80 7.77 -30.01
N GLN A 251 10.89 8.53 -28.91
CA GLN A 251 10.24 9.84 -28.73
C GLN A 251 11.20 11.04 -28.96
N LYS A 252 12.44 10.80 -29.41
CA LYS A 252 13.38 11.83 -29.90
C LYS A 252 13.35 11.88 -31.43
#